data_1c49432a96c5c5dacc45e3a4e6d762bd
#
_entry.id   1c49432a96c5c5dacc45e3a4e6d762bd
#
_cell.length_a   1.000
_cell.length_b   1.000
_cell.length_c   1.000
_cell.angle_alpha   90.00
_cell.angle_beta   90.00
_cell.angle_gamma   90.00
#
_symmetry.space_group_name_H-M   'P 1'
#
loop_
_entity.id
_entity.type
_entity.pdbx_description
1 polymer ?
#
loop_
_entity_poly.entity_id
_entity_poly.type
_entity_poly.pdbx_seq_one_letter_code
_entity_poly.pdbx_strand_id
1 'polypeptide(L)'
;MRLNTLSLAMAGLALLAGATPALAQKKYDQGATDKEIKVGNINPYSGPASAYGAIGKSISAYFDKVNAEGGVNGRMVKFISLDDGYNPAKTVEQARKLVEEEEVLLMFQTLGTPPNSAIHKYMNTKKVPHLFVATGATKWGDPKNFPWTMGWQPNYQSEAKIYAAHILENKPNAKIAVLYQNDDYGKDYLKGFEDGLGDKAKTLIVSTISYEVTDPTVDSQMVSLKASGADTFFNITTPKFAAQAIKKAAELGWKPAHYLNSVSSAVGSVLVPAGIEASMGIITAGYIKDPTDPQFQKGKEWDDWLAYMKKYHPSGDLKDNFNVYGYTVAQTLVQVLKQAGDNLTRENIMKQAASLDMTLPMLLPGVNLKTGPDDFYPIEREQLMKFDGKTWQLFGKIYGR
;
A
#
# COMPACT_ATOMS: atom_id res chain seq x y z
N MET A 1 -91.53 -41.54 10.71
CA MET A 1 -90.85 -40.23 10.66
C MET A 1 -89.46 -40.38 11.13
N ARG A 2 -88.47 -40.39 10.26
CA ARG A 2 -87.04 -40.46 10.58
C ARG A 2 -86.33 -39.30 9.89
N LEU A 3 -85.79 -38.39 10.65
CA LEU A 3 -84.93 -37.31 10.14
C LEU A 3 -83.54 -37.86 9.87
N ASN A 4 -83.04 -37.64 8.67
CA ASN A 4 -81.64 -37.87 8.32
C ASN A 4 -80.91 -36.56 8.45
N THR A 5 -79.87 -36.54 9.28
CA THR A 5 -78.89 -35.46 9.38
C THR A 5 -77.73 -35.74 8.43
N LEU A 6 -77.56 -34.88 7.42
CA LEU A 6 -76.33 -34.81 6.56
C LEU A 6 -75.26 -34.04 7.28
N SER A 7 -74.13 -34.69 7.50
CA SER A 7 -72.87 -34.01 7.98
C SER A 7 -72.07 -33.55 6.77
N LEU A 8 -71.86 -32.23 6.65
CA LEU A 8 -70.92 -31.62 5.69
C LEU A 8 -69.55 -31.72 6.26
N ALA A 9 -68.61 -32.43 5.60
CA ALA A 9 -67.22 -32.42 5.87
C ALA A 9 -66.56 -31.29 5.02
N MET A 10 -66.10 -30.19 5.66
CA MET A 10 -65.26 -29.18 5.03
C MET A 10 -63.78 -29.66 5.00
N ALA A 11 -63.27 -29.95 3.81
CA ALA A 11 -61.88 -30.20 3.57
C ALA A 11 -61.14 -28.86 3.50
N GLY A 12 -60.38 -28.51 4.55
CA GLY A 12 -59.50 -27.36 4.55
C GLY A 12 -58.24 -27.63 3.72
N LEU A 13 -58.14 -27.01 2.54
CA LEU A 13 -56.94 -26.99 1.72
C LEU A 13 -55.95 -25.98 2.34
N ALA A 14 -54.94 -26.45 3.09
CA ALA A 14 -53.85 -25.63 3.57
C ALA A 14 -52.92 -25.29 2.39
N LEU A 15 -52.96 -24.06 1.90
CA LEU A 15 -51.98 -23.50 0.99
C LEU A 15 -50.65 -23.35 1.76
N LEU A 16 -49.73 -24.27 1.59
CA LEU A 16 -48.32 -24.11 1.90
C LEU A 16 -47.73 -23.12 0.87
N ALA A 17 -47.74 -21.82 1.20
CA ALA A 17 -46.97 -20.84 0.50
C ALA A 17 -45.50 -21.15 0.74
N GLY A 18 -44.86 -21.87 -0.17
CA GLY A 18 -43.42 -22.07 -0.20
C GLY A 18 -42.76 -20.71 -0.33
N ALA A 19 -42.16 -20.23 0.75
CA ALA A 19 -41.23 -19.09 0.67
C ALA A 19 -40.03 -19.55 -0.17
N THR A 20 -40.06 -19.25 -1.47
CA THR A 20 -38.85 -19.32 -2.30
C THR A 20 -37.87 -18.30 -1.74
N PRO A 21 -36.64 -18.70 -1.35
CA PRO A 21 -35.64 -17.72 -0.98
C PRO A 21 -35.51 -16.77 -2.17
N ALA A 22 -35.76 -15.49 -1.96
CA ALA A 22 -35.50 -14.47 -2.93
C ALA A 22 -33.99 -14.51 -3.18
N LEU A 23 -33.57 -15.10 -4.29
CA LEU A 23 -32.20 -15.01 -4.75
C LEU A 23 -31.89 -13.52 -4.90
N ALA A 24 -30.98 -13.01 -4.12
CA ALA A 24 -30.57 -11.62 -4.20
C ALA A 24 -30.20 -11.33 -5.66
N GLN A 25 -30.89 -10.36 -6.27
CA GLN A 25 -30.71 -10.05 -7.68
C GLN A 25 -29.27 -9.58 -7.89
N LYS A 26 -28.53 -10.28 -8.75
CA LYS A 26 -27.17 -9.90 -9.13
C LYS A 26 -27.17 -8.50 -9.73
N LYS A 27 -26.20 -7.67 -9.27
CA LYS A 27 -26.04 -6.28 -9.74
C LYS A 27 -24.60 -6.06 -10.14
N TYR A 28 -24.37 -5.66 -11.37
CA TYR A 28 -23.04 -5.44 -11.91
C TYR A 28 -22.94 -4.08 -12.58
N ASP A 29 -21.88 -3.35 -12.26
CA ASP A 29 -21.41 -2.25 -13.08
C ASP A 29 -20.42 -2.74 -14.15
N GLN A 30 -20.05 -1.86 -15.05
CA GLN A 30 -19.04 -2.09 -16.09
C GLN A 30 -17.78 -2.72 -15.49
N GLY A 31 -17.25 -3.77 -16.13
CA GLY A 31 -16.08 -4.51 -15.68
C GLY A 31 -16.37 -5.71 -14.79
N ALA A 32 -17.66 -5.99 -14.48
CA ALA A 32 -18.05 -7.18 -13.74
C ALA A 32 -19.09 -8.01 -14.51
N THR A 33 -18.96 -9.32 -14.42
CA THR A 33 -19.89 -10.30 -14.99
C THR A 33 -20.07 -11.48 -14.02
N ASP A 34 -20.87 -12.47 -14.41
CA ASP A 34 -21.01 -13.74 -13.68
C ASP A 34 -19.70 -14.56 -13.62
N LYS A 35 -18.75 -14.28 -14.50
CA LYS A 35 -17.53 -15.08 -14.67
C LYS A 35 -16.23 -14.32 -14.42
N GLU A 36 -16.24 -13.00 -14.51
CA GLU A 36 -15.04 -12.19 -14.53
C GLU A 36 -15.22 -10.86 -13.80
N ILE A 37 -14.16 -10.38 -13.14
CA ILE A 37 -14.01 -9.06 -12.55
C ILE A 37 -12.75 -8.43 -13.13
N LYS A 38 -12.88 -7.33 -13.87
CA LYS A 38 -11.74 -6.58 -14.44
C LYS A 38 -11.22 -5.58 -13.42
N VAL A 39 -9.93 -5.68 -13.12
CA VAL A 39 -9.21 -4.81 -12.17
C VAL A 39 -8.06 -4.14 -12.91
N GLY A 40 -8.06 -2.81 -12.96
CA GLY A 40 -7.01 -2.02 -13.58
C GLY A 40 -5.90 -1.66 -12.58
N ASN A 41 -4.67 -1.60 -13.05
CA ASN A 41 -3.50 -1.18 -12.28
C ASN A 41 -2.55 -0.37 -13.17
N ILE A 42 -1.85 0.58 -12.57
CA ILE A 42 -0.75 1.31 -13.20
C ILE A 42 0.44 1.25 -12.25
N ASN A 43 1.58 0.76 -12.76
CA ASN A 43 2.76 0.55 -11.95
C ASN A 43 4.01 0.88 -12.78
N PRO A 44 5.05 1.53 -12.22
CA PRO A 44 6.28 1.80 -12.95
C PRO A 44 7.12 0.52 -13.10
N TYR A 45 6.96 -0.17 -14.21
CA TYR A 45 7.82 -1.31 -14.60
C TYR A 45 9.11 -0.84 -15.26
N SER A 46 9.15 0.39 -15.73
CA SER A 46 10.30 1.07 -16.31
C SER A 46 10.61 2.38 -15.59
N GLY A 47 11.71 3.05 -15.98
CA GLY A 47 12.08 4.37 -15.47
C GLY A 47 12.71 4.36 -14.07
N PRO A 48 12.84 5.53 -13.44
CA PRO A 48 13.61 5.72 -12.21
C PRO A 48 13.02 5.03 -10.97
N ALA A 49 11.72 4.72 -10.98
CA ALA A 49 11.02 4.05 -9.89
C ALA A 49 10.73 2.57 -10.18
N SER A 50 11.42 1.96 -11.17
CA SER A 50 11.14 0.59 -11.65
C SER A 50 11.34 -0.52 -10.62
N ALA A 51 12.06 -0.28 -9.52
CA ALA A 51 12.15 -1.22 -8.39
C ALA A 51 10.75 -1.56 -7.83
N TYR A 52 9.83 -0.60 -7.81
CA TYR A 52 8.43 -0.84 -7.40
C TYR A 52 7.64 -1.74 -8.34
N GLY A 53 8.16 -2.04 -9.54
CA GLY A 53 7.57 -3.02 -10.44
C GLY A 53 7.37 -4.41 -9.81
N ALA A 54 8.15 -4.75 -8.78
CA ALA A 54 7.98 -5.96 -8.00
C ALA A 54 6.59 -6.05 -7.36
N ILE A 55 6.01 -4.93 -6.92
CA ILE A 55 4.66 -4.88 -6.32
C ILE A 55 3.60 -5.34 -7.33
N GLY A 56 3.57 -4.74 -8.53
CA GLY A 56 2.60 -5.09 -9.56
C GLY A 56 2.72 -6.54 -10.02
N LYS A 57 3.96 -7.06 -10.14
CA LYS A 57 4.22 -8.46 -10.47
C LYS A 57 3.73 -9.41 -9.37
N SER A 58 3.96 -9.08 -8.11
CA SER A 58 3.48 -9.87 -6.96
C SER A 58 1.95 -9.86 -6.89
N ILE A 59 1.28 -8.72 -7.13
CA ILE A 59 -0.18 -8.64 -7.21
C ILE A 59 -0.72 -9.53 -8.32
N SER A 60 -0.14 -9.46 -9.53
CA SER A 60 -0.54 -10.29 -10.66
C SER A 60 -0.46 -11.77 -10.33
N ALA A 61 0.68 -12.20 -9.79
CA ALA A 61 0.89 -13.59 -9.36
C ALA A 61 -0.08 -14.03 -8.26
N TYR A 62 -0.49 -13.10 -7.36
CA TYR A 62 -1.49 -13.43 -6.35
C TYR A 62 -2.88 -13.64 -6.96
N PHE A 63 -3.28 -12.87 -7.96
CA PHE A 63 -4.53 -13.10 -8.67
C PHE A 63 -4.49 -14.37 -9.51
N ASP A 64 -3.34 -14.75 -10.07
CA ASP A 64 -3.17 -16.05 -10.72
C ASP A 64 -3.43 -17.20 -9.73
N LYS A 65 -2.92 -17.08 -8.49
CA LYS A 65 -3.24 -18.02 -7.41
C LYS A 65 -4.73 -18.06 -7.11
N VAL A 66 -5.36 -16.90 -6.91
CA VAL A 66 -6.80 -16.80 -6.63
C VAL A 66 -7.62 -17.44 -7.73
N ASN A 67 -7.26 -17.19 -8.99
CA ASN A 67 -7.93 -17.75 -10.16
C ASN A 67 -7.77 -19.28 -10.24
N ALA A 68 -6.57 -19.80 -9.95
CA ALA A 68 -6.32 -21.24 -9.90
C ALA A 68 -7.12 -21.95 -8.78
N GLU A 69 -7.54 -21.21 -7.76
CA GLU A 69 -8.37 -21.68 -6.64
C GLU A 69 -9.88 -21.46 -6.87
N GLY A 70 -10.30 -21.07 -8.10
CA GLY A 70 -11.71 -20.88 -8.47
C GLY A 70 -12.20 -19.43 -8.44
N GLY A 71 -11.28 -18.46 -8.29
CA GLY A 71 -11.59 -17.03 -8.31
C GLY A 71 -12.25 -16.51 -7.02
N VAL A 72 -12.87 -15.35 -7.11
CA VAL A 72 -13.59 -14.74 -6.00
C VAL A 72 -15.11 -14.94 -6.21
N ASN A 73 -15.74 -15.67 -5.30
CA ASN A 73 -17.15 -16.05 -5.41
C ASN A 73 -17.48 -16.68 -6.79
N GLY A 74 -16.57 -17.50 -7.33
CA GLY A 74 -16.69 -18.17 -8.63
C GLY A 74 -16.37 -17.30 -9.86
N ARG A 75 -15.82 -16.09 -9.67
CA ARG A 75 -15.43 -15.16 -10.74
C ARG A 75 -13.93 -15.02 -10.82
N MET A 76 -13.38 -15.13 -12.02
CA MET A 76 -11.95 -14.89 -12.25
C MET A 76 -11.63 -13.41 -12.17
N VAL A 77 -10.53 -13.06 -11.53
CA VAL A 77 -10.00 -11.69 -11.50
C VAL A 77 -9.12 -11.50 -12.73
N LYS A 78 -9.52 -10.62 -13.64
CA LYS A 78 -8.71 -10.18 -14.76
C LYS A 78 -7.96 -8.93 -14.38
N PHE A 79 -6.69 -9.10 -14.01
CA PHE A 79 -5.81 -8.01 -13.62
C PHE A 79 -5.10 -7.44 -14.84
N ILE A 80 -5.32 -6.16 -15.13
CA ILE A 80 -4.73 -5.45 -16.29
C ILE A 80 -3.81 -4.38 -15.74
N SER A 81 -2.50 -4.63 -15.81
CA SER A 81 -1.47 -3.74 -15.28
C SER A 81 -0.67 -3.10 -16.40
N LEU A 82 -0.57 -1.77 -16.39
CA LEU A 82 0.09 -0.96 -17.42
C LEU A 82 1.29 -0.20 -16.83
N ASP A 83 2.32 -0.02 -17.65
CA ASP A 83 3.52 0.75 -17.29
C ASP A 83 3.34 2.24 -17.56
N ASP A 84 3.61 3.08 -16.57
CA ASP A 84 3.69 4.53 -16.73
C ASP A 84 5.10 5.11 -16.59
N GLY A 85 6.08 4.28 -16.24
CA GLY A 85 7.46 4.74 -15.98
C GLY A 85 7.56 5.78 -14.88
N TYR A 86 6.57 5.87 -13.97
CA TYR A 86 6.43 6.91 -12.94
C TYR A 86 6.23 8.32 -13.53
N ASN A 87 5.62 8.42 -14.71
CA ASN A 87 5.36 9.68 -15.41
C ASN A 87 3.88 10.05 -15.32
N PRO A 88 3.51 11.15 -14.62
CA PRO A 88 2.11 11.54 -14.43
C PRO A 88 1.30 11.72 -15.71
N ALA A 89 1.93 12.22 -16.78
CA ALA A 89 1.23 12.38 -18.08
C ALA A 89 0.88 11.01 -18.68
N LYS A 90 1.81 10.06 -18.62
CA LYS A 90 1.57 8.68 -19.06
C LYS A 90 0.57 7.97 -18.16
N THR A 91 0.57 8.27 -16.85
CA THR A 91 -0.44 7.75 -15.92
C THR A 91 -1.86 8.16 -16.34
N VAL A 92 -2.05 9.42 -16.77
CA VAL A 92 -3.35 9.91 -17.27
C VAL A 92 -3.79 9.14 -18.53
N GLU A 93 -2.88 8.88 -19.46
CA GLU A 93 -3.14 8.09 -20.67
C GLU A 93 -3.57 6.66 -20.30
N GLN A 94 -2.78 5.99 -19.45
CA GLN A 94 -3.05 4.61 -19.05
C GLN A 94 -4.34 4.49 -18.23
N ALA A 95 -4.65 5.47 -17.38
CA ALA A 95 -5.90 5.48 -16.61
C ALA A 95 -7.13 5.59 -17.52
N ARG A 96 -7.08 6.46 -18.55
CA ARG A 96 -8.14 6.55 -19.54
C ARG A 96 -8.31 5.24 -20.31
N LYS A 97 -7.23 4.64 -20.77
CA LYS A 97 -7.26 3.35 -21.44
C LYS A 97 -7.93 2.28 -20.57
N LEU A 98 -7.54 2.17 -19.30
CA LEU A 98 -8.13 1.17 -18.39
C LEU A 98 -9.61 1.42 -18.12
N VAL A 99 -10.01 2.68 -17.94
CA VAL A 99 -11.40 3.04 -17.59
C VAL A 99 -12.31 3.07 -18.80
N GLU A 100 -11.87 3.63 -19.95
CA GLU A 100 -12.72 3.94 -21.10
C GLU A 100 -12.65 2.87 -22.20
N GLU A 101 -11.52 2.15 -22.35
CA GLU A 101 -11.34 1.12 -23.39
C GLU A 101 -11.41 -0.29 -22.82
N GLU A 102 -10.62 -0.58 -21.74
CA GLU A 102 -10.64 -1.87 -21.07
C GLU A 102 -11.88 -2.06 -20.19
N GLU A 103 -12.52 -0.96 -19.82
CA GLU A 103 -13.77 -0.95 -19.05
C GLU A 103 -13.65 -1.66 -17.69
N VAL A 104 -12.61 -1.33 -16.92
CA VAL A 104 -12.38 -1.96 -15.61
C VAL A 104 -13.46 -1.58 -14.58
N LEU A 105 -13.78 -2.51 -13.68
CA LEU A 105 -14.70 -2.25 -12.56
C LEU A 105 -14.11 -1.21 -11.60
N LEU A 106 -12.83 -1.36 -11.30
CA LEU A 106 -12.09 -0.52 -10.38
C LEU A 106 -10.61 -0.41 -10.78
N MET A 107 -9.96 0.65 -10.31
CA MET A 107 -8.51 0.78 -10.30
C MET A 107 -7.97 0.34 -8.93
N PHE A 108 -6.88 -0.40 -8.93
CA PHE A 108 -6.28 -0.96 -7.74
C PHE A 108 -4.77 -0.77 -7.73
N GLN A 109 -4.25 -0.22 -6.63
CA GLN A 109 -2.80 -0.10 -6.42
C GLN A 109 -2.06 0.70 -7.50
N THR A 110 -2.67 1.74 -8.07
CA THR A 110 -1.90 2.70 -8.87
C THR A 110 -0.79 3.29 -8.02
N LEU A 111 0.45 3.26 -8.52
CA LEU A 111 1.63 3.55 -7.71
C LEU A 111 2.15 4.97 -7.89
N GLY A 112 2.51 5.59 -6.75
CA GLY A 112 3.22 6.87 -6.70
C GLY A 112 2.33 8.07 -6.45
N THR A 113 2.83 9.04 -5.68
CA THR A 113 2.05 10.24 -5.32
C THR A 113 1.80 11.14 -6.53
N PRO A 114 2.80 11.55 -7.34
CA PRO A 114 2.55 12.35 -8.55
C PRO A 114 1.65 11.64 -9.57
N PRO A 115 1.84 10.34 -9.89
CA PRO A 115 0.95 9.58 -10.75
C PRO A 115 -0.51 9.61 -10.27
N ASN A 116 -0.77 9.27 -9.01
CA ASN A 116 -2.12 9.27 -8.45
C ASN A 116 -2.72 10.67 -8.38
N SER A 117 -1.93 11.71 -8.07
CA SER A 117 -2.40 13.11 -8.08
C SER A 117 -2.93 13.53 -9.44
N ALA A 118 -2.28 13.10 -10.53
CA ALA A 118 -2.68 13.44 -11.90
C ALA A 118 -4.04 12.85 -12.29
N ILE A 119 -4.42 11.72 -11.73
CA ILE A 119 -5.70 11.04 -12.06
C ILE A 119 -6.76 11.15 -10.97
N HIS A 120 -6.43 11.71 -9.80
CA HIS A 120 -7.30 11.75 -8.62
C HIS A 120 -8.68 12.33 -8.89
N LYS A 121 -8.72 13.53 -9.48
CA LYS A 121 -9.97 14.21 -9.85
C LYS A 121 -10.73 13.43 -10.93
N TYR A 122 -10.03 12.89 -11.92
CA TYR A 122 -10.62 12.10 -13.00
C TYR A 122 -11.34 10.87 -12.46
N MET A 123 -10.68 10.07 -11.59
CA MET A 123 -11.27 8.88 -10.99
C MET A 123 -12.52 9.19 -10.18
N ASN A 124 -12.49 10.26 -9.37
CA ASN A 124 -13.64 10.70 -8.58
C ASN A 124 -14.79 11.24 -9.46
N THR A 125 -14.49 11.97 -10.53
CA THR A 125 -15.50 12.47 -11.49
C THR A 125 -16.17 11.33 -12.24
N LYS A 126 -15.41 10.31 -12.64
CA LYS A 126 -15.91 9.10 -13.32
C LYS A 126 -16.61 8.12 -12.38
N LYS A 127 -16.52 8.34 -11.08
CA LYS A 127 -17.04 7.44 -10.02
C LYS A 127 -16.52 6.00 -10.20
N VAL A 128 -15.23 5.87 -10.50
CA VAL A 128 -14.53 4.59 -10.58
C VAL A 128 -13.75 4.41 -9.28
N PRO A 129 -13.97 3.33 -8.51
CA PRO A 129 -13.19 3.06 -7.31
C PRO A 129 -11.70 3.06 -7.62
N HIS A 130 -10.94 3.86 -6.88
CA HIS A 130 -9.49 3.99 -6.95
C HIS A 130 -8.94 3.51 -5.63
N LEU A 131 -8.88 2.18 -5.48
CA LEU A 131 -8.69 1.53 -4.21
C LEU A 131 -7.23 1.25 -3.88
N PHE A 132 -6.93 1.52 -2.62
CA PHE A 132 -5.69 1.13 -1.98
C PHE A 132 -4.48 1.64 -2.75
N VAL A 133 -4.52 2.92 -3.16
CA VAL A 133 -3.42 3.52 -3.94
C VAL A 133 -2.07 3.30 -3.27
N ALA A 134 -1.06 2.92 -4.04
CA ALA A 134 0.28 2.58 -3.55
C ALA A 134 1.09 3.85 -3.24
N THR A 135 0.64 4.61 -2.27
CA THR A 135 1.26 5.81 -1.72
C THR A 135 0.60 6.18 -0.40
N GLY A 136 1.40 6.63 0.57
CA GLY A 136 0.92 7.07 1.88
C GLY A 136 0.68 8.58 1.99
N ALA A 137 0.60 9.33 0.88
CA ALA A 137 0.33 10.76 0.98
C ALA A 137 -1.00 11.03 1.70
N THR A 138 -0.99 12.01 2.58
CA THR A 138 -2.11 12.33 3.49
C THR A 138 -3.43 12.59 2.77
N LYS A 139 -3.38 13.10 1.55
CA LYS A 139 -4.58 13.42 0.77
C LYS A 139 -5.46 12.21 0.35
N TRP A 140 -4.99 10.98 0.49
CA TRP A 140 -5.79 9.79 0.16
C TRP A 140 -6.80 9.41 1.24
N GLY A 141 -6.72 10.02 2.42
CA GLY A 141 -7.64 9.83 3.53
C GLY A 141 -8.74 10.89 3.64
N ASP A 142 -9.26 11.40 2.50
CA ASP A 142 -10.31 12.44 2.46
C ASP A 142 -11.60 11.92 1.79
N PRO A 143 -12.38 11.07 2.48
CA PRO A 143 -13.63 10.54 1.93
C PRO A 143 -14.68 11.61 1.63
N LYS A 144 -14.63 12.74 2.30
CA LYS A 144 -15.60 13.84 2.12
C LYS A 144 -15.49 14.49 0.74
N ASN A 145 -14.26 14.77 0.30
CA ASN A 145 -14.02 15.45 -0.97
C ASN A 145 -13.73 14.46 -2.12
N PHE A 146 -13.18 13.30 -1.78
CA PHE A 146 -12.75 12.27 -2.73
C PHE A 146 -13.25 10.87 -2.34
N PRO A 147 -14.58 10.64 -2.36
CA PRO A 147 -15.19 9.40 -1.86
C PRO A 147 -14.86 8.15 -2.70
N TRP A 148 -14.19 8.31 -3.84
CA TRP A 148 -13.83 7.21 -4.75
C TRP A 148 -12.35 6.84 -4.70
N THR A 149 -11.55 7.46 -3.81
CA THR A 149 -10.11 7.16 -3.64
C THR A 149 -9.81 6.80 -2.19
N MET A 150 -9.08 5.71 -1.99
CA MET A 150 -8.66 5.24 -0.66
C MET A 150 -7.19 4.82 -0.69
N GLY A 151 -6.42 5.22 0.34
CA GLY A 151 -5.07 4.73 0.60
C GLY A 151 -5.04 3.29 1.11
N TRP A 152 -3.85 2.75 1.38
CA TRP A 152 -3.68 1.45 2.03
C TRP A 152 -2.58 1.46 3.09
N GLN A 153 -1.39 1.88 2.71
CA GLN A 153 -0.23 1.94 3.59
C GLN A 153 -0.34 3.13 4.57
N PRO A 154 0.46 3.14 5.64
CA PRO A 154 0.48 4.23 6.60
C PRO A 154 0.70 5.61 5.97
N ASN A 155 0.18 6.61 6.65
CA ASN A 155 0.25 8.00 6.24
C ASN A 155 1.67 8.54 6.41
N TYR A 156 2.21 9.19 5.38
CA TYR A 156 3.59 9.72 5.39
C TYR A 156 3.86 10.75 6.48
N GLN A 157 2.88 11.62 6.78
CA GLN A 157 3.05 12.57 7.89
C GLN A 157 3.09 11.84 9.24
N SER A 158 2.31 10.78 9.41
CA SER A 158 2.30 9.97 10.64
C SER A 158 3.62 9.24 10.81
N GLU A 159 4.13 8.60 9.76
CA GLU A 159 5.44 7.94 9.77
C GLU A 159 6.57 8.93 10.10
N ALA A 160 6.58 10.10 9.46
CA ALA A 160 7.59 11.13 9.70
C ALA A 160 7.58 11.64 11.14
N LYS A 161 6.40 11.75 11.77
CA LYS A 161 6.26 12.11 13.20
C LYS A 161 6.87 11.06 14.12
N ILE A 162 6.84 9.77 13.74
CA ILE A 162 7.49 8.70 14.50
C ILE A 162 9.01 8.93 14.52
N TYR A 163 9.62 9.25 13.39
CA TYR A 163 11.04 9.56 13.30
C TYR A 163 11.40 10.80 14.10
N ALA A 164 10.61 11.86 13.97
CA ALA A 164 10.81 13.10 14.74
C ALA A 164 10.74 12.84 16.26
N ALA A 165 9.76 12.08 16.73
CA ALA A 165 9.62 11.71 18.14
C ALA A 165 10.85 10.91 18.62
N HIS A 166 11.30 9.91 17.86
CA HIS A 166 12.47 9.12 18.22
C HIS A 166 13.76 9.96 18.25
N ILE A 167 13.92 10.91 17.33
CA ILE A 167 15.06 11.85 17.34
C ILE A 167 15.01 12.74 18.58
N LEU A 168 13.86 13.33 18.89
CA LEU A 168 13.71 14.21 20.06
C LEU A 168 14.01 13.48 21.38
N GLU A 169 13.64 12.20 21.48
CA GLU A 169 13.88 11.38 22.66
C GLU A 169 15.36 11.00 22.81
N ASN A 170 16.03 10.63 21.72
CA ASN A 170 17.38 10.05 21.77
C ASN A 170 18.50 11.02 21.39
N LYS A 171 18.20 12.07 20.64
CA LYS A 171 19.17 13.11 20.18
C LYS A 171 18.52 14.49 20.21
N PRO A 172 18.16 15.04 21.39
CA PRO A 172 17.40 16.29 21.50
C PRO A 172 18.09 17.54 20.93
N ASN A 173 19.39 17.46 20.65
CA ASN A 173 20.22 18.51 20.05
C ASN A 173 20.77 18.09 18.69
N ALA A 174 20.09 17.17 17.98
CA ALA A 174 20.50 16.70 16.67
C ALA A 174 20.68 17.86 15.68
N LYS A 175 21.68 17.76 14.81
CA LYS A 175 21.78 18.58 13.61
C LYS A 175 21.29 17.74 12.42
N ILE A 176 20.11 18.06 11.91
CA ILE A 176 19.41 17.22 10.96
C ILE A 176 19.58 17.74 9.55
N ALA A 177 20.04 16.88 8.63
CA ALA A 177 19.98 17.10 7.19
C ALA A 177 18.80 16.30 6.60
N VAL A 178 18.09 16.88 5.65
CA VAL A 178 16.96 16.24 4.97
C VAL A 178 17.19 16.23 3.46
N LEU A 179 17.09 15.06 2.83
CA LEU A 179 17.00 14.90 1.39
C LEU A 179 15.58 14.46 1.03
N TYR A 180 14.91 15.16 0.11
CA TYR A 180 13.55 14.80 -0.26
C TYR A 180 13.30 14.94 -1.77
N GLN A 181 12.39 14.10 -2.32
CA GLN A 181 11.93 14.24 -3.69
C GLN A 181 11.06 15.50 -3.84
N ASN A 182 11.33 16.35 -4.82
CA ASN A 182 10.66 17.64 -5.00
C ASN A 182 9.26 17.52 -5.61
N ASP A 183 8.38 16.82 -4.92
CA ASP A 183 6.99 16.65 -5.29
C ASP A 183 6.10 16.48 -4.04
N ASP A 184 4.83 16.18 -4.24
CA ASP A 184 3.86 15.99 -3.15
C ASP A 184 4.25 14.86 -2.19
N TYR A 185 4.96 13.81 -2.66
CA TYR A 185 5.44 12.72 -1.81
C TYR A 185 6.50 13.21 -0.81
N GLY A 186 7.55 13.83 -1.31
CA GLY A 186 8.65 14.29 -0.44
C GLY A 186 8.20 15.44 0.47
N LYS A 187 7.37 16.34 -0.03
CA LYS A 187 6.81 17.46 0.75
C LYS A 187 5.85 17.00 1.86
N ASP A 188 5.10 15.93 1.64
CA ASP A 188 4.19 15.39 2.65
C ASP A 188 4.95 14.77 3.83
N TYR A 189 6.03 14.01 3.55
CA TYR A 189 6.95 13.54 4.60
C TYR A 189 7.63 14.70 5.33
N LEU A 190 8.17 15.67 4.59
CA LEU A 190 8.87 16.83 5.18
C LEU A 190 7.94 17.60 6.12
N LYS A 191 6.70 17.85 5.68
CA LYS A 191 5.69 18.49 6.51
C LYS A 191 5.43 17.71 7.80
N GLY A 192 5.20 16.41 7.73
CA GLY A 192 4.98 15.56 8.89
C GLY A 192 6.16 15.56 9.85
N PHE A 193 7.38 15.60 9.30
CA PHE A 193 8.61 15.65 10.09
C PHE A 193 8.77 16.97 10.83
N GLU A 194 8.55 18.09 10.13
CA GLU A 194 8.55 19.44 10.74
C GLU A 194 7.48 19.58 11.81
N ASP A 195 6.25 19.12 11.54
CA ASP A 195 5.15 19.10 12.51
C ASP A 195 5.51 18.24 13.75
N GLY A 196 6.19 17.10 13.55
CA GLY A 196 6.64 16.22 14.63
C GLY A 196 7.75 16.82 15.50
N LEU A 197 8.64 17.60 14.91
CA LEU A 197 9.69 18.35 15.64
C LEU A 197 9.14 19.60 16.33
N GLY A 198 7.99 20.13 15.88
CA GLY A 198 7.38 21.36 16.40
C GLY A 198 8.31 22.56 16.29
N ASP A 199 8.33 23.40 17.32
CA ASP A 199 9.17 24.61 17.35
C ASP A 199 10.66 24.34 17.18
N LYS A 200 11.12 23.10 17.51
CA LYS A 200 12.50 22.70 17.36
C LYS A 200 12.92 22.48 15.90
N ALA A 201 11.97 22.33 14.97
CA ALA A 201 12.29 22.13 13.55
C ALA A 201 13.25 23.21 13.04
N LYS A 202 12.99 24.48 13.35
CA LYS A 202 13.80 25.63 12.92
C LYS A 202 15.25 25.64 13.41
N THR A 203 15.52 24.94 14.51
CA THR A 203 16.86 24.88 15.13
C THR A 203 17.56 23.57 14.87
N LEU A 204 16.84 22.48 14.75
CA LEU A 204 17.41 21.15 14.53
C LEU A 204 17.66 20.85 13.06
N ILE A 205 16.80 21.29 12.14
CA ILE A 205 17.02 21.10 10.70
C ILE A 205 18.01 22.14 10.19
N VAL A 206 19.25 21.71 9.96
CA VAL A 206 20.35 22.58 9.52
C VAL A 206 20.48 22.64 8.00
N SER A 207 19.93 21.68 7.27
CA SER A 207 19.95 21.64 5.80
C SER A 207 18.78 20.82 5.26
N THR A 208 18.11 21.36 4.24
CA THR A 208 17.05 20.68 3.50
C THR A 208 17.31 20.85 2.02
N ILE A 209 17.50 19.74 1.31
CA ILE A 209 17.83 19.75 -0.12
C ILE A 209 16.90 18.78 -0.84
N SER A 210 16.39 19.21 -1.99
CA SER A 210 15.56 18.37 -2.84
C SER A 210 16.33 17.77 -4.00
N TYR A 211 15.72 16.74 -4.59
CA TYR A 211 16.10 16.18 -5.88
C TYR A 211 14.86 15.98 -6.76
N GLU A 212 15.05 15.94 -8.06
CA GLU A 212 14.00 15.60 -9.01
C GLU A 212 14.04 14.09 -9.35
N VAL A 213 12.90 13.45 -9.54
CA VAL A 213 12.85 12.03 -9.92
C VAL A 213 13.55 11.74 -11.25
N THR A 214 13.75 12.78 -12.07
CA THR A 214 14.46 12.73 -13.34
C THR A 214 15.98 12.95 -13.21
N ASP A 215 16.46 13.29 -12.02
CA ASP A 215 17.90 13.47 -11.81
C ASP A 215 18.66 12.15 -12.06
N PRO A 216 19.86 12.21 -12.62
CA PRO A 216 20.66 11.01 -12.81
C PRO A 216 21.16 10.45 -11.47
N THR A 217 21.59 11.32 -10.54
CA THR A 217 22.15 10.99 -9.22
C THR A 217 21.79 12.05 -8.18
N VAL A 218 22.04 11.75 -6.90
CA VAL A 218 21.93 12.69 -5.77
C VAL A 218 23.30 13.03 -5.15
N ASP A 219 24.37 12.85 -5.90
CA ASP A 219 25.75 13.00 -5.40
C ASP A 219 26.03 14.42 -4.89
N SER A 220 25.65 15.45 -5.64
CA SER A 220 25.85 16.86 -5.27
C SER A 220 25.05 17.25 -4.03
N GLN A 221 23.81 16.75 -3.94
CA GLN A 221 22.96 16.93 -2.76
C GLN A 221 23.63 16.33 -1.52
N MET A 222 24.16 15.10 -1.63
CA MET A 222 24.80 14.40 -0.52
C MET A 222 26.09 15.09 -0.06
N VAL A 223 26.90 15.63 -0.98
CA VAL A 223 28.08 16.45 -0.63
C VAL A 223 27.66 17.67 0.18
N SER A 224 26.64 18.39 -0.26
CA SER A 224 26.15 19.60 0.40
C SER A 224 25.53 19.29 1.78
N LEU A 225 24.75 18.20 1.89
CA LEU A 225 24.17 17.75 3.16
C LEU A 225 25.25 17.39 4.18
N LYS A 226 26.31 16.67 3.77
CA LYS A 226 27.48 16.41 4.64
C LYS A 226 28.14 17.71 5.08
N ALA A 227 28.33 18.66 4.16
CA ALA A 227 29.02 19.93 4.45
C ALA A 227 28.25 20.80 5.47
N SER A 228 26.94 20.58 5.70
CA SER A 228 26.16 21.26 6.71
C SER A 228 26.57 20.93 8.15
N GLY A 229 27.41 19.91 8.35
CA GLY A 229 27.82 19.44 9.67
C GLY A 229 26.72 18.67 10.40
N ALA A 230 25.71 18.17 9.69
CA ALA A 230 24.64 17.36 10.26
C ALA A 230 25.15 16.01 10.79
N ASP A 231 24.63 15.60 11.94
CA ASP A 231 24.89 14.30 12.59
C ASP A 231 23.72 13.34 12.50
N THR A 232 22.64 13.79 11.90
CA THR A 232 21.39 13.04 11.69
C THR A 232 20.92 13.30 10.25
N PHE A 233 20.49 12.25 9.57
CA PHE A 233 20.05 12.32 8.18
C PHE A 233 18.67 11.69 8.02
N PHE A 234 17.72 12.46 7.53
CA PHE A 234 16.43 11.96 7.11
C PHE A 234 16.36 11.86 5.58
N ASN A 235 16.25 10.64 5.09
CA ASN A 235 16.33 10.28 3.68
C ASN A 235 14.90 9.96 3.16
N ILE A 236 14.29 10.94 2.46
CA ILE A 236 12.96 10.87 1.87
C ILE A 236 13.08 10.65 0.36
N THR A 237 13.55 9.48 -0.01
CA THR A 237 13.85 9.16 -1.41
C THR A 237 13.17 7.89 -1.88
N THR A 238 12.93 7.78 -3.19
CA THR A 238 12.52 6.54 -3.83
C THR A 238 13.70 5.58 -4.02
N PRO A 239 13.48 4.27 -4.24
CA PRO A 239 14.49 3.20 -4.13
C PRO A 239 15.84 3.47 -4.80
N LYS A 240 15.85 3.92 -6.07
CA LYS A 240 17.10 4.24 -6.80
C LYS A 240 17.92 5.29 -6.04
N PHE A 241 17.27 6.36 -5.62
CA PHE A 241 17.93 7.49 -4.96
C PHE A 241 18.26 7.19 -3.51
N ALA A 242 17.48 6.33 -2.84
CA ALA A 242 17.83 5.81 -1.52
C ALA A 242 19.14 5.04 -1.56
N ALA A 243 19.27 4.11 -2.51
CA ALA A 243 20.51 3.34 -2.68
C ALA A 243 21.72 4.25 -3.00
N GLN A 244 21.53 5.25 -3.87
CA GLN A 244 22.56 6.23 -4.19
C GLN A 244 22.96 7.07 -2.98
N ALA A 245 22.00 7.58 -2.21
CA ALA A 245 22.26 8.40 -1.03
C ALA A 245 23.00 7.62 0.06
N ILE A 246 22.58 6.37 0.33
CA ILE A 246 23.26 5.49 1.30
C ILE A 246 24.72 5.24 0.88
N LYS A 247 24.90 4.81 -0.37
CA LYS A 247 26.23 4.55 -0.93
C LYS A 247 27.12 5.80 -0.87
N LYS A 248 26.58 6.96 -1.28
CA LYS A 248 27.32 8.22 -1.30
C LYS A 248 27.69 8.70 0.09
N ALA A 249 26.82 8.53 1.09
CA ALA A 249 27.16 8.84 2.48
C ALA A 249 28.40 8.04 2.96
N ALA A 250 28.43 6.74 2.65
CA ALA A 250 29.57 5.88 2.98
C ALA A 250 30.87 6.30 2.23
N GLU A 251 30.79 6.57 0.93
CA GLU A 251 31.92 7.06 0.11
C GLU A 251 32.52 8.38 0.66
N LEU A 252 31.66 9.26 1.14
CA LEU A 252 32.04 10.50 1.77
C LEU A 252 32.59 10.32 3.19
N GLY A 253 32.51 9.12 3.78
CA GLY A 253 32.82 8.88 5.19
C GLY A 253 31.86 9.58 6.15
N TRP A 254 30.65 9.94 5.69
CA TRP A 254 29.62 10.55 6.52
C TRP A 254 28.80 9.47 7.22
N LYS A 255 28.77 9.49 8.55
CA LYS A 255 28.13 8.47 9.39
C LYS A 255 27.08 9.11 10.32
N PRO A 256 25.99 9.70 9.78
CA PRO A 256 24.92 10.26 10.58
C PRO A 256 24.07 9.16 11.20
N ALA A 257 23.26 9.49 12.21
CA ALA A 257 22.08 8.69 12.52
C ALA A 257 21.11 8.76 11.33
N HIS A 258 20.96 7.67 10.60
CA HIS A 258 20.29 7.65 9.31
C HIS A 258 18.86 7.11 9.46
N TYR A 259 17.87 7.94 9.15
CA TYR A 259 16.45 7.59 9.06
C TYR A 259 16.07 7.50 7.59
N LEU A 260 15.47 6.38 7.20
CA LEU A 260 15.03 6.10 5.84
C LEU A 260 13.52 5.90 5.83
N ASN A 261 12.81 6.55 4.93
CA ASN A 261 11.39 6.34 4.76
C ASN A 261 11.05 4.89 4.38
N SER A 262 9.92 4.39 4.86
CA SER A 262 9.52 2.97 4.74
C SER A 262 9.42 2.46 3.31
N VAL A 263 9.00 3.32 2.37
CA VAL A 263 8.82 2.97 0.95
C VAL A 263 10.13 2.67 0.21
N SER A 264 11.29 2.86 0.86
CA SER A 264 12.61 2.54 0.29
C SER A 264 13.41 1.58 1.17
N SER A 265 12.76 0.84 2.06
CA SER A 265 13.40 -0.06 3.04
C SER A 265 13.68 -1.47 2.53
N ALA A 266 13.36 -1.80 1.27
CA ALA A 266 13.55 -3.14 0.72
C ALA A 266 15.03 -3.58 0.76
N VAL A 267 15.29 -4.74 1.40
CA VAL A 267 16.67 -5.26 1.51
C VAL A 267 17.20 -5.64 0.14
N GLY A 268 16.44 -6.38 -0.67
CA GLY A 268 16.88 -6.88 -1.97
C GLY A 268 17.14 -5.77 -2.99
N SER A 269 16.17 -4.88 -3.19
CA SER A 269 16.21 -3.87 -4.27
C SER A 269 16.80 -2.51 -3.85
N VAL A 270 17.04 -2.26 -2.55
CA VAL A 270 17.60 -0.99 -2.07
C VAL A 270 18.90 -1.18 -1.28
N LEU A 271 18.85 -1.94 -0.17
CA LEU A 271 20.01 -2.01 0.72
C LEU A 271 21.18 -2.82 0.13
N VAL A 272 20.87 -3.91 -0.60
CA VAL A 272 21.91 -4.69 -1.31
C VAL A 272 22.63 -3.85 -2.37
N PRO A 273 21.96 -3.14 -3.28
CA PRO A 273 22.62 -2.23 -4.23
C PRO A 273 23.34 -1.05 -3.59
N ALA A 274 22.85 -0.56 -2.44
CA ALA A 274 23.49 0.52 -1.68
C ALA A 274 24.80 0.09 -1.02
N GLY A 275 24.93 -1.21 -0.75
CA GLY A 275 26.00 -1.80 0.06
C GLY A 275 25.54 -2.12 1.47
N ILE A 276 25.59 -3.38 1.85
CA ILE A 276 25.10 -3.86 3.15
C ILE A 276 25.79 -3.17 4.32
N GLU A 277 27.10 -3.03 4.26
CA GLU A 277 27.89 -2.33 5.30
C GLU A 277 27.50 -0.85 5.41
N ALA A 278 27.28 -0.19 4.26
CA ALA A 278 26.84 1.21 4.21
C ALA A 278 25.42 1.39 4.79
N SER A 279 24.62 0.33 4.78
CA SER A 279 23.24 0.33 5.25
C SER A 279 23.11 -0.03 6.74
N MET A 280 24.17 -0.48 7.41
CA MET A 280 24.12 -0.86 8.82
C MET A 280 23.70 0.30 9.71
N GLY A 281 22.77 0.04 10.61
CA GLY A 281 22.29 1.01 11.59
C GLY A 281 21.22 1.96 11.08
N ILE A 282 20.80 1.90 9.81
CA ILE A 282 19.69 2.67 9.28
C ILE A 282 18.42 2.31 10.06
N ILE A 283 17.63 3.33 10.38
CA ILE A 283 16.35 3.23 11.07
C ILE A 283 15.22 3.53 10.07
N THR A 284 14.16 2.72 10.09
CA THR A 284 12.94 2.94 9.34
C THR A 284 11.72 2.56 10.21
N ALA A 285 10.50 2.83 9.73
CA ALA A 285 9.28 2.30 10.31
C ALA A 285 8.75 1.15 9.44
N GLY A 286 8.05 0.20 10.03
CA GLY A 286 7.47 -0.92 9.32
C GLY A 286 6.08 -1.28 9.84
N TYR A 287 5.29 -1.88 8.98
CA TYR A 287 3.93 -2.38 9.25
C TYR A 287 3.69 -3.77 8.67
N ILE A 288 4.57 -4.23 7.77
CA ILE A 288 4.57 -5.59 7.22
C ILE A 288 5.80 -6.36 7.74
N LYS A 289 5.68 -7.67 7.82
CA LYS A 289 6.77 -8.58 8.19
C LYS A 289 7.85 -8.51 7.11
N ASP A 290 9.09 -8.23 7.52
CA ASP A 290 10.21 -8.28 6.59
C ASP A 290 10.59 -9.74 6.30
N PRO A 291 10.70 -10.15 5.03
CA PRO A 291 10.97 -11.54 4.69
C PRO A 291 12.39 -11.99 5.02
N THR A 292 13.29 -11.08 5.37
CA THR A 292 14.66 -11.40 5.80
C THR A 292 14.75 -11.66 7.30
N ASP A 293 13.71 -11.31 8.08
CA ASP A 293 13.72 -11.46 9.54
C ASP A 293 13.40 -12.91 9.97
N PRO A 294 14.37 -13.62 10.59
CA PRO A 294 14.19 -15.01 11.00
C PRO A 294 13.04 -15.24 11.98
N GLN A 295 12.63 -14.20 12.74
CA GLN A 295 11.51 -14.36 13.68
C GLN A 295 10.18 -14.64 12.96
N PHE A 296 10.04 -14.18 11.71
CA PHE A 296 8.87 -14.36 10.88
C PHE A 296 8.99 -15.50 9.86
N GLN A 297 10.18 -16.08 9.68
CA GLN A 297 10.44 -17.20 8.77
C GLN A 297 9.99 -18.55 9.36
N LYS A 298 8.81 -18.59 9.95
CA LYS A 298 8.24 -19.78 10.58
C LYS A 298 6.72 -19.72 10.67
N GLY A 299 6.10 -20.89 10.74
CA GLY A 299 4.66 -21.04 10.89
C GLY A 299 3.90 -20.91 9.58
N LYS A 300 2.58 -21.16 9.66
CA LYS A 300 1.71 -21.27 8.48
C LYS A 300 1.73 -20.03 7.58
N GLU A 301 1.81 -18.85 8.15
CA GLU A 301 1.78 -17.57 7.41
C GLU A 301 3.00 -17.44 6.49
N TRP A 302 4.18 -17.81 7.01
CA TRP A 302 5.42 -17.85 6.23
C TRP A 302 5.38 -18.95 5.17
N ASP A 303 4.94 -20.16 5.55
CA ASP A 303 4.88 -21.30 4.64
C ASP A 303 3.94 -21.04 3.47
N ASP A 304 2.77 -20.41 3.72
CA ASP A 304 1.80 -20.01 2.70
C ASP A 304 2.39 -18.95 1.74
N TRP A 305 3.07 -17.93 2.29
CA TRP A 305 3.73 -16.92 1.48
C TRP A 305 4.87 -17.53 0.64
N LEU A 306 5.69 -18.37 1.24
CA LEU A 306 6.80 -19.05 0.53
C LEU A 306 6.29 -20.00 -0.56
N ALA A 307 5.20 -20.73 -0.31
CA ALA A 307 4.54 -21.58 -1.31
C ALA A 307 3.98 -20.75 -2.48
N TYR A 308 3.36 -19.61 -2.16
CA TYR A 308 2.92 -18.64 -3.17
C TYR A 308 4.10 -18.14 -4.02
N MET A 309 5.18 -17.67 -3.40
CA MET A 309 6.37 -17.19 -4.11
C MET A 309 6.94 -18.28 -5.04
N LYS A 310 7.12 -19.49 -4.55
CA LYS A 310 7.68 -20.61 -5.31
C LYS A 310 6.81 -21.01 -6.50
N LYS A 311 5.49 -21.02 -6.33
CA LYS A 311 4.57 -21.55 -7.35
C LYS A 311 4.10 -20.49 -8.35
N TYR A 312 3.78 -19.31 -7.89
CA TYR A 312 3.14 -18.27 -8.70
C TYR A 312 4.05 -17.09 -9.03
N HIS A 313 5.09 -16.86 -8.21
CA HIS A 313 6.04 -15.75 -8.41
C HIS A 313 7.51 -16.19 -8.32
N PRO A 314 7.94 -17.23 -9.07
CA PRO A 314 9.28 -17.84 -8.92
C PRO A 314 10.43 -16.89 -9.29
N SER A 315 10.18 -15.82 -10.05
CA SER A 315 11.18 -14.79 -10.38
C SER A 315 11.31 -13.68 -9.33
N GLY A 316 10.42 -13.66 -8.30
CA GLY A 316 10.46 -12.66 -7.25
C GLY A 316 11.62 -12.91 -6.28
N ASP A 317 12.32 -11.83 -5.90
CA ASP A 317 13.36 -11.90 -4.87
C ASP A 317 12.72 -12.10 -3.48
N LEU A 318 13.09 -13.20 -2.82
CA LEU A 318 12.60 -13.52 -1.47
C LEU A 318 13.08 -12.54 -0.38
N LYS A 319 14.07 -11.69 -0.68
CA LYS A 319 14.57 -10.67 0.23
C LYS A 319 13.91 -9.30 0.03
N ASP A 320 13.02 -9.19 -0.96
CA ASP A 320 12.39 -7.94 -1.30
C ASP A 320 10.98 -7.85 -0.68
N ASN A 321 10.80 -6.94 0.28
CA ASN A 321 9.53 -6.75 0.98
C ASN A 321 8.43 -6.17 0.07
N PHE A 322 8.74 -5.65 -1.13
CA PHE A 322 7.75 -5.28 -2.12
C PHE A 322 6.90 -6.47 -2.59
N ASN A 323 7.48 -7.69 -2.57
CA ASN A 323 6.73 -8.91 -2.85
C ASN A 323 5.76 -9.25 -1.71
N VAL A 324 6.15 -9.01 -0.45
CA VAL A 324 5.27 -9.14 0.72
C VAL A 324 4.14 -8.10 0.66
N TYR A 325 4.48 -6.87 0.30
CA TYR A 325 3.51 -5.79 0.13
C TYR A 325 2.45 -6.17 -0.92
N GLY A 326 2.87 -6.57 -2.13
CA GLY A 326 1.96 -6.96 -3.21
C GLY A 326 1.04 -8.13 -2.82
N TYR A 327 1.59 -9.15 -2.17
CA TYR A 327 0.83 -10.29 -1.63
C TYR A 327 -0.22 -9.86 -0.61
N THR A 328 0.14 -8.97 0.30
CA THR A 328 -0.72 -8.54 1.41
C THR A 328 -1.84 -7.61 0.95
N VAL A 329 -1.53 -6.65 0.08
CA VAL A 329 -2.55 -5.72 -0.42
C VAL A 329 -3.54 -6.41 -1.37
N ALA A 330 -3.10 -7.41 -2.13
CA ALA A 330 -4.00 -8.20 -2.98
C ALA A 330 -5.02 -8.99 -2.15
N GLN A 331 -4.63 -9.50 -0.97
CA GLN A 331 -5.57 -10.11 -0.01
C GLN A 331 -6.65 -9.14 0.46
N THR A 332 -6.30 -7.86 0.64
CA THR A 332 -7.28 -6.82 1.01
C THR A 332 -8.34 -6.65 -0.07
N LEU A 333 -7.94 -6.56 -1.34
CA LEU A 333 -8.94 -6.45 -2.43
C LEU A 333 -9.79 -7.71 -2.55
N VAL A 334 -9.20 -8.89 -2.43
CA VAL A 334 -9.96 -10.17 -2.45
C VAL A 334 -11.02 -10.18 -1.34
N GLN A 335 -10.71 -9.65 -0.16
CA GLN A 335 -11.69 -9.54 0.93
C GLN A 335 -12.83 -8.59 0.57
N VAL A 336 -12.54 -7.42 0.00
CA VAL A 336 -13.56 -6.47 -0.49
C VAL A 336 -14.49 -7.12 -1.51
N LEU A 337 -13.91 -7.82 -2.49
CA LEU A 337 -14.69 -8.50 -3.54
C LEU A 337 -15.52 -9.66 -2.97
N LYS A 338 -15.01 -10.41 -1.98
CA LYS A 338 -15.77 -11.46 -1.28
C LYS A 338 -16.98 -10.88 -0.56
N GLN A 339 -16.80 -9.76 0.16
CA GLN A 339 -17.87 -9.06 0.88
C GLN A 339 -18.91 -8.46 -0.08
N ALA A 340 -18.48 -7.99 -1.25
CA ALA A 340 -19.39 -7.44 -2.27
C ALA A 340 -20.36 -8.51 -2.83
N GLY A 341 -19.92 -9.77 -2.85
CA GLY A 341 -20.76 -10.90 -3.27
C GLY A 341 -21.29 -10.75 -4.70
N ASP A 342 -22.61 -10.82 -4.87
CA ASP A 342 -23.29 -10.66 -6.14
C ASP A 342 -23.67 -9.20 -6.46
N ASN A 343 -23.33 -8.25 -5.59
CA ASN A 343 -23.50 -6.83 -5.83
C ASN A 343 -22.13 -6.18 -6.16
N LEU A 344 -21.69 -6.34 -7.41
CA LEU A 344 -20.45 -5.78 -7.93
C LEU A 344 -20.70 -4.43 -8.60
N THR A 345 -21.46 -3.55 -7.94
CA THR A 345 -21.54 -2.14 -8.31
C THR A 345 -20.36 -1.38 -7.71
N ARG A 346 -19.86 -0.36 -8.41
CA ARG A 346 -18.76 0.48 -7.93
C ARG A 346 -19.07 1.12 -6.58
N GLU A 347 -20.30 1.54 -6.36
CA GLU A 347 -20.75 2.08 -5.09
C GLU A 347 -20.65 1.06 -3.95
N ASN A 348 -21.10 -0.19 -4.18
CA ASN A 348 -20.98 -1.23 -3.18
C ASN A 348 -19.52 -1.62 -2.92
N ILE A 349 -18.68 -1.64 -3.95
CA ILE A 349 -17.22 -1.87 -3.78
C ILE A 349 -16.61 -0.83 -2.83
N MET A 350 -16.91 0.47 -3.01
CA MET A 350 -16.45 1.51 -2.08
C MET A 350 -17.01 1.31 -0.68
N LYS A 351 -18.29 0.94 -0.55
CA LYS A 351 -18.91 0.65 0.74
C LYS A 351 -18.23 -0.51 1.46
N GLN A 352 -17.91 -1.60 0.75
CA GLN A 352 -17.19 -2.73 1.33
C GLN A 352 -15.74 -2.37 1.70
N ALA A 353 -15.05 -1.59 0.86
CA ALA A 353 -13.71 -1.09 1.18
C ALA A 353 -13.71 -0.18 2.43
N ALA A 354 -14.79 0.57 2.67
CA ALA A 354 -14.97 1.43 3.84
C ALA A 354 -15.56 0.69 5.07
N SER A 355 -15.53 -0.63 5.10
CA SER A 355 -16.07 -1.45 6.21
C SER A 355 -15.17 -2.63 6.59
N LEU A 356 -13.86 -2.47 6.36
CA LEU A 356 -12.88 -3.50 6.70
C LEU A 356 -12.53 -3.42 8.20
N ASP A 357 -12.41 -4.58 8.83
CA ASP A 357 -11.81 -4.76 10.15
C ASP A 357 -11.18 -6.15 10.18
N MET A 358 -9.87 -6.22 9.91
CA MET A 358 -9.18 -7.49 9.72
C MET A 358 -7.70 -7.42 10.03
N THR A 359 -7.10 -8.57 10.30
CA THR A 359 -5.66 -8.77 10.29
C THR A 359 -5.27 -9.56 9.05
N LEU A 360 -4.08 -9.27 8.52
CA LEU A 360 -3.52 -10.01 7.39
C LEU A 360 -2.25 -10.75 7.84
N PRO A 361 -1.99 -11.96 7.29
CA PRO A 361 -0.90 -12.83 7.75
C PRO A 361 0.47 -12.17 7.77
N MET A 362 0.73 -11.28 6.80
CA MET A 362 2.03 -10.64 6.65
C MET A 362 2.08 -9.20 7.19
N LEU A 363 1.06 -8.74 7.92
CA LEU A 363 1.19 -7.54 8.77
C LEU A 363 1.99 -7.86 10.04
N LEU A 364 2.68 -6.87 10.58
CA LEU A 364 3.37 -7.01 11.87
C LEU A 364 2.38 -7.35 13.00
N PRO A 365 2.78 -8.12 14.00
CA PRO A 365 1.96 -8.35 15.19
C PRO A 365 1.50 -7.03 15.82
N GLY A 366 0.20 -6.88 16.06
CA GLY A 366 -0.38 -5.65 16.59
C GLY A 366 -0.73 -4.59 15.54
N VAL A 367 -0.40 -4.81 14.27
CA VAL A 367 -0.88 -4.01 13.15
C VAL A 367 -2.13 -4.67 12.58
N ASN A 368 -3.20 -3.91 12.44
CA ASN A 368 -4.45 -4.34 11.84
C ASN A 368 -4.84 -3.39 10.70
N LEU A 369 -5.76 -3.85 9.87
CA LEU A 369 -6.35 -3.08 8.79
C LEU A 369 -7.79 -2.77 9.18
N LYS A 370 -8.13 -1.47 9.29
CA LYS A 370 -9.47 -1.01 9.65
C LYS A 370 -9.84 0.22 8.85
N THR A 371 -11.08 0.26 8.37
CA THR A 371 -11.63 1.39 7.63
C THR A 371 -13.03 1.74 8.13
N GLY A 372 -13.49 2.93 7.81
CA GLY A 372 -14.83 3.40 8.11
C GLY A 372 -15.34 4.36 7.03
N PRO A 373 -16.62 4.74 7.07
CA PRO A 373 -17.18 5.71 6.12
C PRO A 373 -16.45 7.06 6.12
N ASP A 374 -15.91 7.45 7.27
CA ASP A 374 -15.16 8.69 7.47
C ASP A 374 -13.66 8.47 7.69
N ASP A 375 -13.19 7.23 7.49
CA ASP A 375 -11.80 6.83 7.71
C ASP A 375 -11.27 5.99 6.55
N PHE A 376 -10.46 6.62 5.70
CA PHE A 376 -9.81 6.02 4.52
C PHE A 376 -8.31 5.79 4.72
N TYR A 377 -7.88 5.61 5.99
CA TYR A 377 -6.53 5.19 6.36
C TYR A 377 -6.53 3.74 6.87
N PRO A 378 -6.46 2.74 5.99
CA PRO A 378 -6.63 1.33 6.38
C PRO A 378 -5.60 0.83 7.40
N ILE A 379 -4.34 1.26 7.29
CA ILE A 379 -3.26 0.89 8.21
C ILE A 379 -2.71 2.16 8.85
N GLU A 380 -2.84 2.26 10.19
CA GLU A 380 -2.39 3.41 10.94
C GLU A 380 -1.32 3.08 12.00
N ARG A 381 -0.86 1.83 12.06
CA ARG A 381 0.13 1.38 13.04
C ARG A 381 1.43 0.99 12.38
N GLU A 382 2.53 1.43 13.02
CA GLU A 382 3.89 1.16 12.59
C GLU A 382 4.79 0.91 13.79
N GLN A 383 5.87 0.18 13.58
CA GLN A 383 6.92 0.00 14.58
C GLN A 383 8.28 0.35 13.97
N LEU A 384 9.14 0.98 14.78
CA LEU A 384 10.51 1.25 14.36
C LEU A 384 11.30 -0.04 14.20
N MET A 385 12.15 -0.07 13.21
CA MET A 385 13.11 -1.14 12.96
C MET A 385 14.46 -0.59 12.53
N LYS A 386 15.52 -1.31 12.87
CA LYS A 386 16.90 -0.94 12.59
C LYS A 386 17.59 -2.06 11.83
N PHE A 387 18.28 -1.73 10.75
CA PHE A 387 19.01 -2.71 9.95
C PHE A 387 20.32 -3.13 10.62
N ASP A 388 20.52 -4.42 10.84
CA ASP A 388 21.70 -4.99 11.51
C ASP A 388 22.79 -5.50 10.56
N GLY A 389 22.61 -5.31 9.25
CA GLY A 389 23.48 -5.84 8.19
C GLY A 389 22.97 -7.15 7.59
N LYS A 390 21.88 -7.72 8.10
CA LYS A 390 21.24 -8.95 7.58
C LYS A 390 19.74 -8.80 7.43
N THR A 391 19.10 -8.23 8.43
CA THR A 391 17.66 -8.07 8.51
C THR A 391 17.28 -6.81 9.29
N TRP A 392 16.00 -6.48 9.23
CA TRP A 392 15.40 -5.41 10.02
C TRP A 392 15.01 -5.93 11.42
N GLN A 393 15.62 -5.38 12.45
CA GLN A 393 15.31 -5.69 13.85
C GLN A 393 14.28 -4.71 14.40
N LEU A 394 13.10 -5.21 14.77
CA LEU A 394 12.06 -4.41 15.42
C LEU A 394 12.53 -3.92 16.79
N PHE A 395 12.21 -2.68 17.12
CA PHE A 395 12.47 -2.11 18.43
C PHE A 395 11.44 -1.06 18.84
N GLY A 396 11.45 -0.69 20.11
CA GLY A 396 10.51 0.30 20.64
C GLY A 396 9.06 -0.20 20.69
N LYS A 397 8.14 0.74 20.84
CA LYS A 397 6.69 0.48 20.87
C LYS A 397 6.10 0.55 19.46
N ILE A 398 4.87 0.04 19.33
CA ILE A 398 4.03 0.28 18.16
C ILE A 398 3.43 1.69 18.30
N TYR A 399 3.52 2.48 17.26
CA TYR A 399 2.94 3.81 17.14
C TYR A 399 1.64 3.75 16.32
N GLY A 400 0.78 4.76 16.48
CA GLY A 400 -0.49 4.89 15.76
C GLY A 400 -1.70 4.48 16.60
N ARG A 401 -2.88 4.52 15.97
CA ARG A 401 -4.19 4.22 16.60
C ARG A 401 -4.56 2.76 16.59
#